data_b2a6c3dc5a28e2cec37b82838ee28869
#
_entry.id   b2a6c3dc5a28e2cec37b82838ee28869
#
_cell.length_a   1.000
_cell.length_b   1.000
_cell.length_c   1.000
_cell.angle_alpha   90.00
_cell.angle_beta   90.00
_cell.angle_gamma   90.00
#
_symmetry.space_group_name_H-M   'P 1'
#
loop_
_entity.id
_entity.type
_entity.pdbx_description
1 polymer ?
#
loop_
_entity_poly.entity_id
_entity_poly.type
_entity_poly.pdbx_seq_one_letter_code
_entity_poly.pdbx_strand_id
1 'polypeptide(L)'
;MNKRTKSLSIPKAVKERVAERDIFDGHPCCVLCGYPAPANNLLAFSNAHYISRAQGGLGVEENIVTLCSNCHINRYDQGSEREQIRAFLKNYLLEHYPNWNEENLIYRK
;
A
#
# COMPACT_ATOMS: atom_id res chain seq x y z
N MET A 1 -13.10 18.42 -4.89
CA MET A 1 -11.99 17.77 -4.15
C MET A 1 -10.81 18.74 -4.12
N ASN A 2 -10.25 19.03 -2.96
CA ASN A 2 -9.11 19.94 -2.86
C ASN A 2 -7.80 19.25 -3.27
N LYS A 3 -6.73 20.01 -3.40
CA LYS A 3 -5.43 19.48 -3.86
C LYS A 3 -4.88 18.40 -2.92
N ARG A 4 -5.03 18.60 -1.61
CA ARG A 4 -4.55 17.60 -0.64
C ARG A 4 -5.30 16.28 -0.81
N THR A 5 -6.62 16.33 -0.81
CA THR A 5 -7.44 15.11 -0.94
C THR A 5 -7.12 14.39 -2.25
N LYS A 6 -6.98 15.12 -3.35
CA LYS A 6 -6.63 14.53 -4.64
C LYS A 6 -5.27 13.84 -4.59
N SER A 7 -4.27 14.46 -3.97
CA SER A 7 -2.92 13.90 -3.86
C SER A 7 -2.86 12.65 -3.00
N LEU A 8 -3.74 12.53 -2.00
CA LEU A 8 -3.77 11.37 -1.11
C LEU A 8 -4.59 10.21 -1.68
N SER A 9 -5.45 10.48 -2.67
CA SER A 9 -6.25 9.45 -3.33
C SER A 9 -5.38 8.59 -4.22
N ILE A 10 -5.77 7.33 -4.41
CA ILE A 10 -5.00 6.38 -5.21
C ILE A 10 -5.61 6.29 -6.61
N PRO A 11 -4.94 6.82 -7.66
CA PRO A 11 -5.44 6.67 -9.02
C PRO A 11 -5.48 5.21 -9.44
N LYS A 12 -6.37 4.87 -10.37
CA LYS A 12 -6.49 3.51 -10.90
C LYS A 12 -5.16 3.01 -11.47
N ALA A 13 -4.43 3.87 -12.18
CA ALA A 13 -3.14 3.50 -12.76
C ALA A 13 -2.14 3.08 -11.69
N VAL A 14 -2.17 3.74 -10.51
CA VAL A 14 -1.32 3.36 -9.39
C VAL A 14 -1.75 2.00 -8.82
N LYS A 15 -3.06 1.79 -8.67
CA LYS A 15 -3.58 0.49 -8.21
C LYS A 15 -3.12 -0.65 -9.10
N GLU A 16 -3.13 -0.43 -10.41
CA GLU A 16 -2.70 -1.44 -11.36
C GLU A 16 -1.20 -1.74 -11.24
N ARG A 17 -0.37 -0.70 -11.11
CA ARG A 17 1.07 -0.89 -10.93
C ARG A 17 1.40 -1.59 -9.60
N VAL A 18 0.67 -1.25 -8.55
CA VAL A 18 0.82 -1.91 -7.24
C VAL A 18 0.44 -3.38 -7.34
N ALA A 19 -0.67 -3.70 -8.01
CA ALA A 19 -1.08 -5.08 -8.20
C ALA A 19 -0.03 -5.88 -8.98
N GLU A 20 0.55 -5.29 -10.03
CA GLU A 20 1.59 -5.94 -10.82
C GLU A 20 2.86 -6.16 -10.00
N ARG A 21 3.24 -5.20 -9.17
CA ARG A 21 4.41 -5.32 -8.30
C ARG A 21 4.22 -6.41 -7.24
N ASP A 22 3.01 -6.50 -6.68
CA ASP A 22 2.70 -7.39 -5.55
C ASP A 22 2.23 -8.77 -6.01
N ILE A 23 2.67 -9.19 -7.20
CA ILE A 23 2.35 -10.51 -7.73
C ILE A 23 3.22 -11.58 -7.08
N PHE A 24 2.58 -12.66 -6.65
CA PHE A 24 3.24 -13.88 -6.22
C PHE A 24 2.52 -15.06 -6.86
N ASP A 25 3.27 -15.95 -7.50
CA ASP A 25 2.71 -17.14 -8.15
C ASP A 25 1.60 -16.80 -9.17
N GLY A 26 1.81 -15.71 -9.92
CA GLY A 26 0.91 -15.31 -11.00
C GLY A 26 -0.30 -14.48 -10.59
N HIS A 27 -0.46 -14.16 -9.31
CA HIS A 27 -1.59 -13.39 -8.80
C HIS A 27 -1.14 -12.27 -7.89
N PRO A 28 -1.82 -11.09 -7.90
CA PRO A 28 -1.61 -10.10 -6.85
C PRO A 28 -2.00 -10.72 -5.50
N CYS A 29 -1.14 -10.53 -4.51
CA CYS A 29 -1.32 -11.14 -3.19
C CYS A 29 -1.14 -10.11 -2.09
N CYS A 30 -1.77 -10.38 -0.94
CA CYS A 30 -1.48 -9.62 0.27
C CYS A 30 0.01 -9.78 0.60
N VAL A 31 0.74 -8.68 0.73
CA VAL A 31 2.19 -8.75 0.96
C VAL A 31 2.55 -9.27 2.35
N LEU A 32 1.59 -9.30 3.28
CA LEU A 32 1.83 -9.79 4.63
C LEU A 32 1.52 -11.27 4.79
N CYS A 33 0.36 -11.73 4.32
CA CYS A 33 -0.06 -13.11 4.55
C CYS A 33 -0.04 -13.98 3.30
N GLY A 34 0.17 -13.37 2.12
CA GLY A 34 0.26 -14.11 0.86
C GLY A 34 -1.07 -14.54 0.27
N TYR A 35 -2.20 -14.16 0.87
CA TYR A 35 -3.50 -14.54 0.35
C TYR A 35 -3.73 -13.91 -1.04
N PRO A 36 -4.08 -14.71 -2.06
CA PRO A 36 -4.22 -14.17 -3.42
C PRO A 36 -5.53 -13.43 -3.64
N ALA A 37 -5.49 -12.40 -4.49
CA ALA A 37 -6.70 -11.72 -4.94
C ALA A 37 -7.54 -12.66 -5.82
N PRO A 38 -8.88 -12.50 -5.83
CA PRO A 38 -9.72 -13.33 -6.68
C PRO A 38 -9.34 -13.20 -8.16
N ALA A 39 -9.35 -14.34 -8.88
CA ALA A 39 -8.96 -14.34 -10.30
C ALA A 39 -9.86 -13.46 -11.16
N ASN A 40 -11.13 -13.29 -10.77
CA ASN A 40 -12.08 -12.48 -11.51
C ASN A 40 -12.06 -10.99 -11.12
N ASN A 41 -11.26 -10.61 -10.13
CA ASN A 41 -11.13 -9.22 -9.73
C ASN A 41 -9.77 -9.00 -9.05
N LEU A 42 -8.75 -8.80 -9.86
CA LEU A 42 -7.36 -8.68 -9.38
C LEU A 42 -7.11 -7.40 -8.55
N LEU A 43 -8.03 -6.43 -8.62
CA LEU A 43 -7.91 -5.20 -7.84
C LEU A 43 -8.85 -5.18 -6.62
N ALA A 44 -9.38 -6.35 -6.23
CA ALA A 44 -10.35 -6.44 -5.13
C ALA A 44 -9.73 -6.17 -3.76
N PHE A 45 -8.44 -6.43 -3.59
CA PHE A 45 -7.79 -6.23 -2.29
C PHE A 45 -7.55 -4.76 -2.00
N SER A 46 -7.52 -4.44 -0.71
CA SER A 46 -7.29 -3.09 -0.24
C SER A 46 -5.89 -2.61 -0.62
N ASN A 47 -5.82 -1.34 -1.04
CA ASN A 47 -4.54 -0.68 -1.26
C ASN A 47 -4.27 0.17 -0.02
N ALA A 48 -3.36 -0.28 0.81
CA ALA A 48 -3.05 0.34 2.07
C ALA A 48 -1.95 1.39 1.92
N HIS A 49 -2.13 2.55 2.55
CA HIS A 49 -1.10 3.57 2.62
C HIS A 49 -0.06 3.17 3.68
N TYR A 50 1.21 3.14 3.32
CA TYR A 50 2.29 2.95 4.30
C TYR A 50 2.32 4.13 5.27
N ILE A 51 2.37 5.36 4.75
CA ILE A 51 2.11 6.56 5.55
C ILE A 51 0.64 6.89 5.36
N SER A 52 -0.12 6.93 6.45
CA SER A 52 -1.57 7.06 6.40
C SER A 52 -2.02 8.39 5.77
N ARG A 53 -3.24 8.38 5.22
CA ARG A 53 -3.84 9.60 4.68
C ARG A 53 -3.95 10.68 5.76
N ALA A 54 -4.24 10.29 6.99
CA ALA A 54 -4.33 11.23 8.10
C ALA A 54 -3.02 11.97 8.35
N GLN A 55 -1.90 11.31 8.04
CA GLN A 55 -0.57 11.91 8.16
C GLN A 55 -0.08 12.55 6.87
N GLY A 56 -0.93 12.64 5.86
CA GLY A 56 -0.59 13.23 4.58
C GLY A 56 0.05 12.28 3.58
N GLY A 57 -0.08 10.98 3.79
CA GLY A 57 0.50 9.98 2.89
C GLY A 57 -0.06 10.04 1.49
N LEU A 58 0.82 10.14 0.48
CA LEU A 58 0.45 10.29 -0.92
C LEU A 58 -0.08 8.98 -1.51
N GLY A 59 -0.96 9.10 -2.53
CA GLY A 59 -1.47 7.97 -3.28
C GLY A 59 -0.55 7.58 -4.43
N VAL A 60 0.73 7.40 -4.15
CA VAL A 60 1.75 7.02 -5.14
C VAL A 60 2.20 5.58 -4.87
N GLU A 61 2.69 4.90 -5.91
CA GLU A 61 3.02 3.47 -5.77
C GLU A 61 4.06 3.20 -4.68
N GLU A 62 4.96 4.15 -4.43
CA GLU A 62 5.99 4.02 -3.42
C GLU A 62 5.44 4.06 -1.99
N ASN A 63 4.16 4.45 -1.82
CA ASN A 63 3.51 4.52 -0.52
C ASN A 63 2.34 3.53 -0.37
N ILE A 64 2.07 2.74 -1.40
CA ILE A 64 0.88 1.89 -1.43
C ILE A 64 1.28 0.42 -1.52
N VAL A 65 0.63 -0.42 -0.72
CA VAL A 65 0.84 -1.89 -0.75
C VAL A 65 -0.49 -2.62 -0.81
N THR A 66 -0.46 -3.84 -1.34
CA THR A 66 -1.65 -4.69 -1.40
C THR A 66 -1.78 -5.46 -0.09
N LEU A 67 -2.90 -5.27 0.61
CA LEU A 67 -3.22 -6.02 1.82
C LEU A 67 -4.62 -6.59 1.71
N CYS A 68 -4.83 -7.82 2.18
CA CYS A 68 -6.19 -8.34 2.31
C CYS A 68 -6.90 -7.57 3.43
N SER A 69 -8.24 -7.64 3.46
CA SER A 69 -9.03 -6.87 4.42
C SER A 69 -8.63 -7.13 5.86
N ASN A 70 -8.37 -8.39 6.20
CA ASN A 70 -7.97 -8.73 7.56
C ASN A 70 -6.63 -8.09 7.95
N CYS A 71 -5.63 -8.19 7.07
CA CYS A 71 -4.32 -7.59 7.36
C CYS A 71 -4.38 -6.08 7.37
N HIS A 72 -5.17 -5.48 6.49
CA HIS A 72 -5.29 -4.03 6.41
C HIS A 72 -5.97 -3.45 7.64
N ILE A 73 -7.13 -3.99 8.01
CA ILE A 73 -7.96 -3.41 9.07
C ILE A 73 -7.57 -3.94 10.45
N ASN A 74 -7.54 -5.26 10.61
CA ASN A 74 -7.38 -5.85 11.93
C ASN A 74 -5.93 -5.93 12.41
N ARG A 75 -4.98 -6.03 11.49
CA ARG A 75 -3.58 -6.14 11.85
C ARG A 75 -2.82 -4.83 11.74
N TYR A 76 -3.00 -4.09 10.64
CA TYR A 76 -2.23 -2.87 10.41
C TYR A 76 -2.91 -1.63 11.00
N ASP A 77 -4.16 -1.35 10.63
CA ASP A 77 -4.81 -0.11 11.06
C ASP A 77 -5.16 -0.11 12.55
N GLN A 78 -5.62 -1.23 13.09
CA GLN A 78 -6.14 -1.32 14.45
C GLN A 78 -5.40 -2.33 15.33
N GLY A 79 -4.42 -3.01 14.78
CA GLY A 79 -3.75 -4.09 15.50
C GLY A 79 -2.59 -3.66 16.37
N SER A 80 -2.24 -4.50 17.35
CA SER A 80 -1.07 -4.30 18.18
C SER A 80 0.24 -4.56 17.44
N GLU A 81 0.19 -5.13 16.23
CA GLU A 81 1.36 -5.46 15.42
C GLU A 81 1.74 -4.33 14.45
N ARG A 82 1.11 -3.17 14.55
CA ARG A 82 1.28 -2.10 13.57
C ARG A 82 2.74 -1.72 13.33
N GLU A 83 3.53 -1.58 14.39
CA GLU A 83 4.92 -1.17 14.24
C GLU A 83 5.78 -2.23 13.56
N GLN A 84 5.56 -3.51 13.89
CA GLN A 84 6.27 -4.59 13.24
C GLN A 84 5.90 -4.69 11.76
N ILE A 85 4.61 -4.52 11.45
CA ILE A 85 4.13 -4.53 10.07
C ILE A 85 4.70 -3.34 9.31
N ARG A 86 4.72 -2.16 9.93
CA ARG A 86 5.29 -0.97 9.30
C ARG A 86 6.76 -1.18 8.94
N ALA A 87 7.53 -1.78 9.83
CA ALA A 87 8.93 -2.10 9.56
C ALA A 87 9.08 -3.07 8.40
N PHE A 88 8.22 -4.08 8.34
CA PHE A 88 8.21 -5.04 7.23
C PHE A 88 7.89 -4.34 5.90
N LEU A 89 6.86 -3.49 5.89
CA LEU A 89 6.47 -2.78 4.68
C LEU A 89 7.56 -1.81 4.22
N LYS A 90 8.24 -1.16 5.15
CA LYS A 90 9.37 -0.29 4.81
C LYS A 90 10.45 -1.06 4.07
N ASN A 91 10.83 -2.22 4.59
CA ASN A 91 11.85 -3.04 3.94
C ASN A 91 11.38 -3.53 2.58
N TYR A 92 10.11 -3.92 2.46
CA TYR A 92 9.52 -4.36 1.21
C TYR A 92 9.60 -3.26 0.14
N LEU A 93 9.21 -2.03 0.51
CA LEU A 93 9.23 -0.90 -0.41
C LEU A 93 10.66 -0.51 -0.79
N LEU A 94 11.60 -0.56 0.15
CA LEU A 94 12.99 -0.29 -0.13
C LEU A 94 13.59 -1.29 -1.13
N GLU A 95 13.18 -2.55 -1.07
CA GLU A 95 13.63 -3.56 -2.03
C GLU A 95 13.16 -3.25 -3.45
N HIS A 96 11.96 -2.69 -3.59
CA HIS A 96 11.39 -2.36 -4.90
C HIS A 96 11.84 -1.00 -5.43
N TYR A 97 12.18 -0.07 -4.54
CA TYR A 97 12.53 1.31 -4.91
C TYR A 97 13.83 1.72 -4.21
N PRO A 98 14.99 1.53 -4.86
CA PRO A 98 16.28 1.81 -4.20
C PRO A 98 16.46 3.22 -3.66
N ASN A 99 15.80 4.21 -4.30
CA ASN A 99 15.89 5.60 -3.86
C ASN A 99 14.72 6.01 -2.97
N TRP A 100 13.99 5.05 -2.43
CA TRP A 100 12.80 5.28 -1.61
C TRP A 100 13.16 6.08 -0.35
N ASN A 101 12.34 7.11 -0.07
CA ASN A 101 12.53 7.99 1.09
C ASN A 101 11.16 8.42 1.60
N GLU A 102 10.90 8.17 2.88
CA GLU A 102 9.62 8.50 3.51
C GLU A 102 9.23 9.96 3.34
N GLU A 103 10.21 10.88 3.35
CA GLU A 103 9.93 12.31 3.21
C GLU A 103 9.25 12.66 1.90
N ASN A 104 9.49 11.87 0.86
CA ASN A 104 8.89 12.09 -0.46
C ASN A 104 7.47 11.54 -0.57
N LEU A 105 6.97 10.86 0.46
CA LEU A 105 5.66 10.21 0.45
C LEU A 105 4.59 11.03 1.16
N ILE A 106 4.89 12.23 1.58
CA ILE A 106 3.99 13.08 2.35
C ILE A 106 3.62 14.31 1.53
N TYR A 107 2.32 14.68 1.56
CA TYR A 107 1.82 15.87 0.89
C TYR A 107 2.46 17.14 1.47
N ARG A 108 2.91 18.01 0.58
CA ARG A 108 3.45 19.33 0.93
C ARG A 108 2.77 20.39 0.10
N LYS A 109 2.50 21.53 0.73
CA LYS A 109 1.92 22.66 0.02
C LYS A 109 2.93 23.27 -0.93
#